data_1fdb51e206c0f60a0682a7c1258c5f14
#
_entry.id   1fdb51e206c0f60a0682a7c1258c5f14
#
_cell.length_a   1.000
_cell.length_b   1.000
_cell.length_c   1.000
_cell.angle_alpha   90.00
_cell.angle_beta   90.00
_cell.angle_gamma   90.00
#
_symmetry.space_group_name_H-M   'P 1'
#
loop_
_entity.id
_entity.type
_entity.pdbx_description
1 polymer ?
#
loop_
_entity_poly.entity_id
_entity_poly.type
_entity_poly.pdbx_seq_one_letter_code
_entity_poly.pdbx_strand_id
1 'polypeptide(L)'
;RFGWITVSGDSADLAGLSVKIEHYRKETKVPLPIEKMQCGLGTHTLTIQKPKYLKWKQKIMINYGDHVELTVLQLKEYATRSFVLAEGGVSMNPAWAVGLMLGQIYGEVTQFCGVGWYIKGRSNFQTTQPADVVQISEGGYLGNLIPAYTGNKRFTEWNLNAGVVVNFLNKKSLNLHNNTMLGIYAGMGYGQYTRYWEIEDGSWFEYAPSLAKGVSFGGGVIGSIKGFTISAGVNSIMAKHLEIEFGLGWTFSGLNKK
;
A
#
# COMPACT_ATOMS: atom_id res chain seq x y z
N ARG A 1 8.20 34.28 -36.57
CA ARG A 1 6.74 33.93 -36.45
C ARG A 1 6.49 33.42 -35.05
N PHE A 2 5.52 33.99 -34.30
CA PHE A 2 5.24 33.72 -32.90
C PHE A 2 3.77 33.97 -32.59
N GLY A 3 3.31 33.44 -31.46
CA GLY A 3 2.08 33.78 -30.77
C GLY A 3 2.32 34.14 -29.33
N TRP A 4 1.27 34.29 -28.54
CA TRP A 4 1.34 34.77 -27.17
C TRP A 4 0.63 33.84 -26.22
N ILE A 5 1.16 33.70 -24.99
CA ILE A 5 0.52 32.96 -23.90
C ILE A 5 0.35 33.91 -22.70
N THR A 6 -0.85 33.90 -22.15
CA THR A 6 -1.19 34.48 -20.86
C THR A 6 -1.61 33.36 -19.92
N VAL A 7 -1.02 33.29 -18.74
CA VAL A 7 -1.43 32.32 -17.71
C VAL A 7 -1.77 33.10 -16.44
N SER A 8 -3.04 33.15 -16.13
CA SER A 8 -3.57 33.74 -14.91
C SER A 8 -4.01 32.65 -13.95
N GLY A 9 -4.11 32.95 -12.70
CA GLY A 9 -4.63 32.05 -11.68
C GLY A 9 -5.37 32.82 -10.62
N ASP A 10 -6.49 32.27 -10.18
CA ASP A 10 -7.21 32.82 -9.06
C ASP A 10 -6.47 32.39 -7.78
N SER A 11 -6.00 33.42 -7.01
CA SER A 11 -5.63 33.30 -5.61
C SER A 11 -4.17 33.02 -5.18
N ALA A 12 -4.00 33.27 -3.88
CA ALA A 12 -2.83 33.02 -3.03
C ALA A 12 -2.17 31.64 -3.21
N ASP A 13 -2.87 30.66 -3.74
CA ASP A 13 -2.36 29.31 -3.98
C ASP A 13 -1.35 29.20 -5.11
N LEU A 14 -1.34 30.13 -6.04
CA LEU A 14 -0.44 30.18 -7.19
C LEU A 14 0.71 31.17 -7.01
N ALA A 15 0.65 31.99 -6.00
CA ALA A 15 1.71 32.98 -5.71
C ALA A 15 3.05 32.26 -5.45
N GLY A 16 4.10 32.70 -6.15
CA GLY A 16 5.44 32.15 -6.03
C GLY A 16 5.67 30.82 -6.77
N LEU A 17 4.66 30.28 -7.47
CA LEU A 17 4.85 29.11 -8.33
C LEU A 17 5.39 29.50 -9.69
N SER A 18 6.00 28.54 -10.38
CA SER A 18 6.47 28.67 -11.75
C SER A 18 5.77 27.68 -12.66
N VAL A 19 5.46 28.13 -13.88
CA VAL A 19 5.03 27.25 -14.96
C VAL A 19 6.26 26.76 -15.70
N LYS A 20 6.37 25.46 -15.88
CA LYS A 20 7.33 24.83 -16.76
C LYS A 20 6.69 24.72 -18.13
N ILE A 21 7.27 25.35 -19.12
CA ILE A 21 6.81 25.32 -20.51
C ILE A 21 7.79 24.48 -21.33
N GLU A 22 7.29 23.41 -21.90
CA GLU A 22 8.07 22.50 -22.75
C GLU A 22 7.64 22.66 -24.21
N HIS A 23 8.62 22.92 -25.09
CA HIS A 23 8.45 23.05 -26.54
C HIS A 23 9.66 22.44 -27.23
N TYR A 24 9.47 21.45 -28.12
CA TYR A 24 10.55 20.78 -28.88
C TYR A 24 11.78 20.41 -28.03
N ARG A 25 11.60 19.73 -26.90
CA ARG A 25 12.64 19.33 -25.94
C ARG A 25 13.33 20.46 -25.19
N LYS A 26 12.94 21.72 -25.39
CA LYS A 26 13.40 22.84 -24.56
C LYS A 26 12.41 23.09 -23.45
N GLU A 27 12.93 23.28 -22.24
CA GLU A 27 12.15 23.60 -21.06
C GLU A 27 12.49 24.99 -20.59
N THR A 28 11.47 25.79 -20.34
CA THR A 28 11.59 27.12 -19.75
C THR A 28 10.72 27.20 -18.51
N LYS A 29 11.25 27.68 -17.38
CA LYS A 29 10.50 27.99 -16.18
C LYS A 29 10.18 29.47 -16.12
N VAL A 30 8.91 29.81 -15.97
CA VAL A 30 8.44 31.19 -15.89
C VAL A 30 7.59 31.35 -14.62
N PRO A 31 7.84 32.39 -13.80
CA PRO A 31 7.04 32.63 -12.62
C PRO A 31 5.59 32.98 -13.00
N LEU A 32 4.65 32.64 -12.13
CA LEU A 32 3.24 33.04 -12.27
C LEU A 32 2.97 34.38 -11.54
N PRO A 33 2.07 35.21 -12.04
CA PRO A 33 1.32 35.09 -13.29
C PRO A 33 2.17 35.37 -14.53
N ILE A 34 1.78 34.83 -15.70
CA ILE A 34 2.36 35.19 -16.99
C ILE A 34 1.38 36.15 -17.67
N GLU A 35 1.67 37.42 -17.68
CA GLU A 35 0.78 38.43 -18.27
C GLU A 35 0.75 38.37 -19.79
N LYS A 36 1.92 38.24 -20.43
CA LYS A 36 2.04 38.07 -21.88
C LYS A 36 3.43 37.56 -22.21
N MET A 37 3.52 36.33 -22.68
CA MET A 37 4.79 35.72 -23.08
C MET A 37 4.77 35.34 -24.56
N GLN A 38 5.80 35.73 -25.28
CA GLN A 38 5.98 35.35 -26.67
C GLN A 38 6.45 33.90 -26.76
N CYS A 39 5.79 33.08 -27.57
CA CYS A 39 6.11 31.68 -27.76
C CYS A 39 6.22 31.33 -29.25
N GLY A 40 7.10 30.37 -29.56
CA GLY A 40 7.20 29.78 -30.90
C GLY A 40 5.94 29.09 -31.34
N LEU A 41 5.78 28.85 -32.63
CA LEU A 41 4.63 28.12 -33.17
C LEU A 41 4.70 26.64 -32.86
N GLY A 42 3.53 26.01 -32.70
CA GLY A 42 3.41 24.56 -32.48
C GLY A 42 2.87 24.19 -31.10
N THR A 43 3.08 22.95 -30.73
CA THR A 43 2.54 22.41 -29.47
C THR A 43 3.44 22.75 -28.29
N HIS A 44 2.84 23.31 -27.26
CA HIS A 44 3.46 23.58 -25.97
C HIS A 44 2.78 22.77 -24.87
N THR A 45 3.58 22.29 -23.92
CA THR A 45 3.06 21.64 -22.73
C THR A 45 3.40 22.49 -21.52
N LEU A 46 2.38 23.00 -20.86
CA LEU A 46 2.50 23.78 -19.62
C LEU A 46 2.32 22.83 -18.44
N THR A 47 3.17 23.00 -17.45
CA THR A 47 3.13 22.17 -16.23
C THR A 47 3.35 23.05 -15.00
N ILE A 48 2.45 22.94 -14.03
CA ILE A 48 2.60 23.53 -12.69
C ILE A 48 2.73 22.39 -11.69
N GLN A 49 3.72 22.48 -10.82
CA GLN A 49 3.93 21.51 -9.75
C GLN A 49 4.12 22.22 -8.42
N LYS A 50 3.28 21.87 -7.45
CA LYS A 50 3.32 22.33 -6.07
C LYS A 50 3.42 21.10 -5.15
N PRO A 51 4.26 21.09 -4.11
CA PRO A 51 4.27 20.01 -3.12
C PRO A 51 2.87 19.76 -2.56
N LYS A 52 2.47 18.50 -2.39
CA LYS A 52 1.14 18.05 -1.92
C LYS A 52 -0.02 18.29 -2.89
N TYR A 53 0.23 18.77 -4.11
CA TYR A 53 -0.79 18.95 -5.12
C TYR A 53 -0.53 18.08 -6.36
N LEU A 54 -1.62 17.71 -7.04
CA LEU A 54 -1.54 17.05 -8.33
C LEU A 54 -0.87 17.97 -9.34
N LYS A 55 0.00 17.39 -10.14
CA LYS A 55 0.66 18.11 -11.23
C LYS A 55 -0.40 18.59 -12.22
N TRP A 56 -0.55 19.91 -12.34
CA TRP A 56 -1.39 20.48 -13.39
C TRP A 56 -0.63 20.44 -14.71
N LYS A 57 -1.25 19.92 -15.75
CA LYS A 57 -0.66 19.79 -17.07
C LYS A 57 -1.68 20.15 -18.12
N GLN A 58 -1.33 21.08 -18.99
CA GLN A 58 -2.13 21.53 -20.11
C GLN A 58 -1.31 21.52 -21.40
N LYS A 59 -1.86 20.95 -22.44
CA LYS A 59 -1.29 20.96 -23.78
C LYS A 59 -2.03 21.99 -24.62
N ILE A 60 -1.30 22.88 -25.27
CA ILE A 60 -1.84 23.93 -26.15
C ILE A 60 -1.13 23.93 -27.47
N MET A 61 -1.84 24.37 -28.50
CA MET A 61 -1.31 24.65 -29.83
C MET A 61 -1.28 26.15 -30.05
N ILE A 62 -0.17 26.67 -30.55
CA ILE A 62 0.01 28.09 -30.85
C ILE A 62 0.26 28.23 -32.34
N ASN A 63 -0.63 28.97 -33.01
CA ASN A 63 -0.48 29.38 -34.40
C ASN A 63 0.03 30.83 -34.50
N TYR A 64 0.35 31.27 -35.68
CA TYR A 64 0.83 32.62 -35.92
C TYR A 64 -0.23 33.67 -35.53
N GLY A 65 0.17 34.59 -34.67
CA GLY A 65 -0.69 35.67 -34.19
C GLY A 65 -1.68 35.26 -33.10
N ASP A 66 -1.75 33.98 -32.72
CA ASP A 66 -2.64 33.52 -31.65
C ASP A 66 -2.27 34.15 -30.29
N HIS A 67 -3.30 34.45 -29.51
CA HIS A 67 -3.17 34.78 -28.12
C HIS A 67 -3.97 33.75 -27.29
N VAL A 68 -3.26 32.86 -26.62
CA VAL A 68 -3.86 31.80 -25.80
C VAL A 68 -3.87 32.22 -24.35
N GLU A 69 -5.09 32.40 -23.82
CA GLU A 69 -5.32 32.72 -22.42
C GLU A 69 -5.71 31.47 -21.63
N LEU A 70 -5.01 31.21 -20.55
CA LEU A 70 -5.25 30.09 -19.66
C LEU A 70 -5.50 30.58 -18.24
N THR A 71 -6.60 30.14 -17.66
CA THR A 71 -6.90 30.40 -16.25
C THR A 71 -6.74 29.09 -15.46
N VAL A 72 -5.84 29.10 -14.50
CA VAL A 72 -5.65 27.99 -13.56
C VAL A 72 -6.60 28.21 -12.39
N LEU A 73 -7.77 27.60 -12.43
CA LEU A 73 -8.83 27.81 -11.44
C LEU A 73 -8.45 27.28 -10.05
N GLN A 74 -7.89 26.08 -9.98
CA GLN A 74 -7.50 25.47 -8.70
C GLN A 74 -6.52 24.30 -8.91
N LEU A 75 -5.47 24.24 -8.11
CA LEU A 75 -4.65 23.06 -8.00
C LEU A 75 -5.35 22.03 -7.09
N LYS A 76 -5.40 20.78 -7.53
CA LYS A 76 -6.02 19.72 -6.74
C LYS A 76 -5.01 19.13 -5.77
N GLU A 77 -5.32 19.13 -4.49
CA GLU A 77 -4.49 18.47 -3.50
C GLU A 77 -4.52 16.93 -3.65
N TYR A 78 -3.42 16.29 -3.27
CA TYR A 78 -3.40 14.84 -3.11
C TYR A 78 -4.35 14.42 -1.98
N ALA A 79 -5.33 13.61 -2.29
CA ALA A 79 -6.14 12.98 -1.26
C ALA A 79 -5.35 11.83 -0.64
N THR A 80 -4.79 12.05 0.54
CA THR A 80 -4.15 10.99 1.32
C THR A 80 -5.21 10.25 2.13
N ARG A 81 -5.20 8.92 2.09
CA ARG A 81 -6.07 8.06 2.90
C ARG A 81 -5.21 7.16 3.75
N SER A 82 -5.45 7.14 5.04
CA SER A 82 -4.80 6.21 5.97
C SER A 82 -5.81 5.16 6.39
N PHE A 83 -5.40 3.93 6.56
CA PHE A 83 -6.26 2.83 6.99
C PHE A 83 -5.63 2.05 8.14
N VAL A 84 -6.50 1.49 8.96
CA VAL A 84 -6.17 0.61 10.09
C VAL A 84 -7.14 -0.55 10.05
N LEU A 85 -6.63 -1.77 10.02
CA LEU A 85 -7.43 -2.99 10.06
C LEU A 85 -6.93 -3.91 11.18
N ALA A 86 -7.88 -4.48 11.91
CA ALA A 86 -7.63 -5.69 12.68
C ALA A 86 -7.71 -6.87 11.73
N GLU A 87 -6.74 -7.76 11.77
CA GLU A 87 -6.65 -8.91 10.88
C GLU A 87 -6.70 -10.21 11.66
N GLY A 88 -7.32 -11.23 11.06
CA GLY A 88 -7.28 -12.60 11.47
C GLY A 88 -6.87 -13.50 10.34
N GLY A 89 -6.12 -14.55 10.63
CA GLY A 89 -5.71 -15.54 9.66
C GLY A 89 -6.01 -16.95 10.16
N VAL A 90 -6.34 -17.84 9.25
CA VAL A 90 -6.46 -19.27 9.50
C VAL A 90 -5.65 -20.05 8.48
N SER A 91 -4.91 -21.03 8.96
CA SER A 91 -4.12 -21.89 8.08
C SER A 91 -4.79 -23.26 7.91
N MET A 92 -4.37 -23.98 6.85
CA MET A 92 -4.78 -25.37 6.63
C MET A 92 -4.32 -26.31 7.78
N ASN A 93 -3.24 -25.95 8.46
CA ASN A 93 -2.87 -26.53 9.73
C ASN A 93 -3.61 -25.69 10.80
N PRO A 94 -4.26 -26.27 11.82
CA PRO A 94 -5.13 -25.55 12.74
C PRO A 94 -4.34 -24.54 13.59
N ALA A 95 -3.86 -23.51 12.94
CA ALA A 95 -3.23 -22.36 13.51
C ALA A 95 -4.07 -21.13 13.17
N TRP A 96 -4.17 -20.22 14.10
CA TRP A 96 -4.80 -18.93 13.92
C TRP A 96 -3.84 -17.84 14.39
N ALA A 97 -3.85 -16.73 13.71
CA ALA A 97 -3.12 -15.55 14.10
C ALA A 97 -4.01 -14.32 13.98
N VAL A 98 -3.80 -13.37 14.87
CA VAL A 98 -4.47 -12.06 14.82
C VAL A 98 -3.42 -10.96 14.80
N GLY A 99 -3.79 -9.81 14.27
CA GLY A 99 -2.85 -8.71 14.16
C GLY A 99 -3.47 -7.42 13.65
N LEU A 100 -2.60 -6.57 13.15
CA LEU A 100 -2.95 -5.26 12.64
C LEU A 100 -2.28 -5.02 11.29
N MET A 101 -3.02 -4.39 10.40
CA MET A 101 -2.52 -3.82 9.16
C MET A 101 -2.74 -2.31 9.18
N LEU A 102 -1.67 -1.56 8.95
CA LEU A 102 -1.67 -0.11 8.87
C LEU A 102 -1.15 0.29 7.50
N GLY A 103 -1.69 1.35 6.93
CA GLY A 103 -1.16 1.83 5.66
C GLY A 103 -1.69 3.19 5.26
N GLN A 104 -1.13 3.68 4.16
CA GLN A 104 -1.47 4.96 3.61
C GLN A 104 -1.46 4.91 2.09
N ILE A 105 -2.50 5.45 1.48
CA ILE A 105 -2.65 5.53 0.02
C ILE A 105 -2.59 7.00 -0.35
N TYR A 106 -1.67 7.33 -1.23
CA TYR A 106 -1.56 8.65 -1.84
C TYR A 106 -2.51 8.70 -3.04
N GLY A 107 -3.30 9.77 -3.10
CA GLY A 107 -4.23 9.95 -4.20
C GLY A 107 -3.51 10.06 -5.53
N GLU A 108 -4.21 9.70 -6.57
CA GLU A 108 -3.91 9.73 -8.00
C GLU A 108 -2.44 10.02 -8.37
N VAL A 109 -1.57 9.02 -8.28
CA VAL A 109 -0.23 9.07 -8.88
C VAL A 109 -0.35 9.12 -10.41
N THR A 110 -1.41 8.50 -10.92
CA THR A 110 -1.85 8.61 -12.32
C THR A 110 -3.33 8.98 -12.34
N GLN A 111 -3.89 9.26 -13.54
CA GLN A 111 -5.33 9.52 -13.68
C GLN A 111 -6.20 8.31 -13.31
N PHE A 112 -5.62 7.13 -13.14
CA PHE A 112 -6.33 5.86 -13.01
C PHE A 112 -6.15 5.18 -11.66
N CYS A 113 -5.04 5.38 -10.95
CA CYS A 113 -4.79 4.68 -9.70
C CYS A 113 -4.04 5.52 -8.67
N GLY A 114 -4.32 5.26 -7.40
CA GLY A 114 -3.52 5.71 -6.25
C GLY A 114 -2.57 4.59 -5.82
N VAL A 115 -1.40 4.97 -5.33
CA VAL A 115 -0.40 4.03 -4.81
C VAL A 115 -0.11 4.36 -3.36
N GLY A 116 0.08 3.34 -2.56
CA GLY A 116 0.37 3.47 -1.14
C GLY A 116 1.29 2.39 -0.62
N TRP A 117 1.47 2.40 0.68
CA TRP A 117 2.24 1.41 1.40
C TRP A 117 1.41 0.82 2.53
N TYR A 118 1.79 -0.35 3.00
CA TYR A 118 1.28 -0.94 4.22
C TYR A 118 2.37 -1.65 5.03
N ILE A 119 2.11 -1.77 6.31
CA ILE A 119 2.83 -2.66 7.23
C ILE A 119 1.78 -3.51 7.93
N LYS A 120 2.07 -4.79 8.06
CA LYS A 120 1.19 -5.77 8.68
C LYS A 120 1.98 -6.64 9.62
N GLY A 121 1.50 -6.78 10.87
CA GLY A 121 2.08 -7.67 11.87
C GLY A 121 1.01 -8.55 12.49
N ARG A 122 1.27 -9.85 12.61
CA ARG A 122 0.34 -10.82 13.20
C ARG A 122 1.08 -11.81 14.09
N SER A 123 0.37 -12.31 15.10
CA SER A 123 0.86 -13.34 16.00
C SER A 123 -0.31 -14.11 16.59
N ASN A 124 -0.08 -15.34 16.99
CA ASN A 124 -0.99 -16.09 17.85
C ASN A 124 -0.72 -15.87 19.35
N PHE A 125 0.23 -14.96 19.67
CA PHE A 125 0.67 -14.65 21.05
C PHE A 125 1.21 -15.83 21.85
N GLN A 126 1.37 -16.99 21.25
CA GLN A 126 2.00 -18.15 21.85
C GLN A 126 3.51 -18.08 21.52
N THR A 127 4.19 -17.12 22.14
CA THR A 127 5.62 -16.84 21.86
C THR A 127 6.57 -17.67 22.71
N THR A 128 6.09 -18.26 23.78
CA THR A 128 6.91 -19.11 24.64
C THR A 128 7.01 -20.52 24.07
N GLN A 129 8.23 -20.95 23.82
CA GLN A 129 8.50 -22.37 23.63
C GLN A 129 8.02 -23.11 24.87
N PRO A 130 7.44 -24.31 24.74
CA PRO A 130 7.20 -25.17 25.88
C PRO A 130 8.50 -25.34 26.67
N ALA A 131 8.42 -25.43 28.00
CA ALA A 131 9.59 -25.41 28.87
C ALA A 131 10.61 -26.52 28.58
N ASP A 132 10.12 -27.68 28.10
CA ASP A 132 10.92 -28.88 27.92
C ASP A 132 10.89 -29.32 26.45
N VAL A 133 11.39 -28.48 25.55
CA VAL A 133 11.50 -28.82 24.11
C VAL A 133 12.72 -29.69 23.86
N VAL A 134 12.48 -30.91 23.48
CA VAL A 134 13.54 -31.81 22.98
C VAL A 134 13.70 -31.58 21.46
N GLN A 135 14.89 -31.18 21.04
CA GLN A 135 15.22 -31.16 19.61
C GLN A 135 15.49 -32.59 19.13
N ILE A 136 14.60 -33.10 18.32
CA ILE A 136 14.81 -34.37 17.63
C ILE A 136 15.50 -34.07 16.31
N SER A 137 16.72 -34.60 16.13
CA SER A 137 17.48 -34.50 14.88
C SER A 137 16.69 -35.10 13.70
N GLU A 138 17.03 -34.69 12.47
CA GLU A 138 16.45 -35.24 11.23
C GLU A 138 16.52 -36.77 11.24
N GLY A 139 15.37 -37.41 11.45
CA GLY A 139 15.26 -38.87 11.61
C GLY A 139 14.21 -39.25 12.65
N GLY A 140 13.77 -38.34 13.49
CA GLY A 140 12.61 -38.51 14.35
C GLY A 140 12.70 -39.56 15.44
N TYR A 141 13.88 -40.07 15.75
CA TYR A 141 14.06 -41.17 16.69
C TYR A 141 14.96 -40.79 17.83
N LEU A 142 14.45 -40.83 19.03
CA LEU A 142 15.25 -41.01 20.25
C LEU A 142 15.58 -42.51 20.34
N GLY A 143 16.66 -42.95 19.69
CA GLY A 143 16.94 -44.37 19.53
C GLY A 143 15.88 -45.09 18.71
N ASN A 144 15.67 -46.38 18.92
CA ASN A 144 14.68 -47.22 18.22
C ASN A 144 13.23 -47.05 18.77
N LEU A 145 12.95 -46.07 19.60
CA LEU A 145 11.63 -45.85 20.21
C LEU A 145 10.94 -44.67 19.54
N ILE A 146 9.81 -44.96 18.92
CA ILE A 146 8.85 -43.91 18.49
C ILE A 146 8.22 -43.36 19.77
N PRO A 147 8.38 -42.08 20.10
CA PRO A 147 7.72 -41.54 21.28
C PRO A 147 6.21 -41.62 21.11
N ALA A 148 5.52 -42.12 22.13
CA ALA A 148 4.09 -42.14 22.13
C ALA A 148 3.57 -40.71 22.33
N TYR A 149 2.64 -40.29 21.47
CA TYR A 149 2.09 -38.96 21.48
C TYR A 149 0.80 -38.89 22.29
N THR A 150 0.61 -37.86 23.08
CA THR A 150 -0.64 -37.59 23.79
C THR A 150 -1.76 -37.08 22.85
N GLY A 151 -1.40 -36.62 21.68
CA GLY A 151 -2.30 -35.99 20.72
C GLY A 151 -2.40 -34.47 20.86
N ASN A 152 -1.85 -33.92 21.94
CA ASN A 152 -1.81 -32.48 22.15
C ASN A 152 -0.80 -31.80 21.23
N LYS A 153 -1.19 -30.63 20.69
CA LYS A 153 -0.37 -29.84 19.78
C LYS A 153 -0.36 -28.40 20.24
N ARG A 154 0.81 -27.76 20.18
CA ARG A 154 0.99 -26.31 20.28
C ARG A 154 1.60 -25.78 19.01
N PHE A 155 1.36 -24.52 18.69
CA PHE A 155 2.03 -23.83 17.61
C PHE A 155 2.32 -22.40 18.01
N THR A 156 3.45 -21.91 17.58
CA THR A 156 3.83 -20.51 17.65
C THR A 156 3.83 -19.94 16.26
N GLU A 157 3.25 -18.77 16.10
CA GLU A 157 3.19 -18.10 14.81
C GLU A 157 3.32 -16.59 14.99
N TRP A 158 4.17 -16.01 14.19
CA TRP A 158 4.24 -14.58 14.00
C TRP A 158 4.75 -14.25 12.60
N ASN A 159 4.30 -13.14 12.06
CA ASN A 159 4.85 -12.57 10.83
C ASN A 159 4.78 -11.05 10.84
N LEU A 160 5.70 -10.43 10.13
CA LEU A 160 5.75 -9.00 9.87
C LEU A 160 6.01 -8.79 8.38
N ASN A 161 5.08 -8.13 7.71
CA ASN A 161 5.13 -7.85 6.28
C ASN A 161 5.00 -6.37 6.01
N ALA A 162 5.66 -5.90 4.95
CA ALA A 162 5.49 -4.57 4.40
C ALA A 162 5.35 -4.65 2.88
N GLY A 163 4.64 -3.72 2.28
CA GLY A 163 4.40 -3.77 0.85
C GLY A 163 3.70 -2.54 0.30
N VAL A 164 3.18 -2.72 -0.90
CA VAL A 164 2.48 -1.68 -1.65
C VAL A 164 0.99 -1.97 -1.76
N VAL A 165 0.21 -0.91 -1.83
CA VAL A 165 -1.23 -0.95 -2.12
C VAL A 165 -1.48 -0.13 -3.37
N VAL A 166 -2.26 -0.69 -4.30
CA VAL A 166 -2.70 0.00 -5.51
C VAL A 166 -4.21 0.11 -5.47
N ASN A 167 -4.73 1.34 -5.44
CA ASN A 167 -6.16 1.63 -5.44
C ASN A 167 -6.63 1.99 -6.85
N PHE A 168 -7.63 1.28 -7.36
CA PHE A 168 -8.15 1.43 -8.72
C PHE A 168 -9.36 2.36 -8.84
N LEU A 169 -10.02 2.69 -7.73
CA LEU A 169 -11.20 3.56 -7.80
C LEU A 169 -10.80 5.01 -7.95
N ASN A 170 -11.07 5.55 -9.13
CA ASN A 170 -10.91 6.97 -9.39
C ASN A 170 -12.19 7.74 -8.99
N LYS A 171 -11.99 8.77 -8.17
CA LYS A 171 -13.04 9.65 -7.65
C LYS A 171 -13.89 10.32 -8.73
N LYS A 172 -13.32 10.57 -9.92
CA LYS A 172 -13.99 11.31 -11.00
C LYS A 172 -15.12 10.55 -11.68
N SER A 173 -15.00 9.21 -11.75
CA SER A 173 -15.94 8.41 -12.55
C SER A 173 -17.20 7.98 -11.82
N LEU A 174 -17.21 8.02 -10.47
CA LEU A 174 -18.27 7.36 -9.70
C LEU A 174 -18.95 8.22 -8.62
N ASN A 175 -18.66 9.51 -8.50
CA ASN A 175 -19.20 10.37 -7.42
C ASN A 175 -19.09 9.76 -6.00
N LEU A 176 -18.07 8.93 -5.77
CA LEU A 176 -17.92 8.17 -4.55
C LEU A 176 -17.44 9.05 -3.39
N HIS A 177 -17.88 8.68 -2.21
CA HIS A 177 -17.45 9.30 -0.96
C HIS A 177 -15.91 9.23 -0.82
N ASN A 178 -15.30 10.25 -0.22
CA ASN A 178 -13.83 10.39 -0.12
C ASN A 178 -13.11 9.18 0.48
N ASN A 179 -13.80 8.39 1.31
CA ASN A 179 -13.27 7.20 1.98
C ASN A 179 -13.68 5.89 1.30
N THR A 180 -14.06 5.94 0.02
CA THR A 180 -14.32 4.73 -0.77
C THR A 180 -13.07 4.37 -1.57
N MET A 181 -12.68 3.12 -1.50
CA MET A 181 -11.56 2.57 -2.25
C MET A 181 -11.79 1.10 -2.61
N LEU A 182 -11.14 0.65 -3.66
CA LEU A 182 -10.99 -0.75 -4.02
C LEU A 182 -9.59 -0.94 -4.59
N GLY A 183 -8.82 -1.83 -4.00
CA GLY A 183 -7.44 -2.03 -4.41
C GLY A 183 -6.94 -3.43 -4.16
N ILE A 184 -5.73 -3.64 -4.59
CA ILE A 184 -4.93 -4.83 -4.28
C ILE A 184 -3.73 -4.42 -3.45
N TYR A 185 -3.26 -5.32 -2.62
CA TYR A 185 -2.02 -5.16 -1.90
C TYR A 185 -1.12 -6.37 -2.10
N ALA A 186 0.18 -6.15 -2.09
CA ALA A 186 1.18 -7.20 -2.13
C ALA A 186 2.45 -6.74 -1.41
N GLY A 187 3.11 -7.67 -0.75
CA GLY A 187 4.34 -7.36 -0.04
C GLY A 187 5.07 -8.59 0.44
N MET A 188 6.17 -8.34 1.12
CA MET A 188 7.03 -9.36 1.68
C MET A 188 7.47 -8.98 3.09
N GLY A 189 8.00 -9.95 3.80
CA GLY A 189 8.50 -9.75 5.14
C GLY A 189 9.21 -10.98 5.68
N TYR A 190 9.08 -11.15 6.96
CA TYR A 190 9.68 -12.26 7.66
C TYR A 190 8.66 -12.85 8.64
N GLY A 191 8.67 -14.17 8.79
CA GLY A 191 7.78 -14.85 9.71
C GLY A 191 8.34 -16.17 10.19
N GLN A 192 7.69 -16.69 11.19
CA GLN A 192 7.99 -17.98 11.78
C GLN A 192 6.69 -18.70 12.12
N TYR A 193 6.63 -19.95 11.78
CA TYR A 193 5.61 -20.91 12.20
C TYR A 193 6.32 -22.16 12.68
N THR A 194 6.00 -22.60 13.92
CA THR A 194 6.56 -23.81 14.51
C THR A 194 5.45 -24.59 15.20
N ARG A 195 5.45 -25.90 15.01
CA ARG A 195 4.51 -26.82 15.67
C ARG A 195 5.26 -27.67 16.68
N TYR A 196 4.68 -27.80 17.87
CA TYR A 196 5.15 -28.65 18.95
C TYR A 196 4.13 -29.77 19.22
N TRP A 197 4.62 -30.92 19.54
CA TRP A 197 3.84 -32.09 19.87
C TRP A 197 4.23 -32.55 21.28
N GLU A 198 3.23 -32.89 22.11
CA GLU A 198 3.46 -33.42 23.45
C GLU A 198 3.62 -34.93 23.39
N ILE A 199 4.58 -35.46 24.12
CA ILE A 199 4.80 -36.88 24.33
C ILE A 199 4.33 -37.32 25.72
N GLU A 200 4.17 -38.63 25.95
CA GLU A 200 3.55 -39.19 27.18
C GLU A 200 4.26 -38.81 28.48
N ASP A 201 5.54 -38.50 28.43
CA ASP A 201 6.31 -38.02 29.61
C ASP A 201 6.04 -36.55 29.96
N GLY A 202 5.17 -35.89 29.20
CA GLY A 202 4.85 -34.47 29.38
C GLY A 202 5.82 -33.49 28.70
N SER A 203 6.89 -33.98 28.05
CA SER A 203 7.80 -33.15 27.30
C SER A 203 7.24 -32.79 25.92
N TRP A 204 7.78 -31.75 25.32
CA TRP A 204 7.39 -31.28 24.01
C TRP A 204 8.56 -31.43 23.04
N PHE A 205 8.28 -31.73 21.79
CA PHE A 205 9.28 -31.69 20.73
C PHE A 205 8.85 -30.83 19.58
N GLU A 206 9.80 -30.19 18.94
CA GLU A 206 9.59 -29.41 17.73
C GLU A 206 9.49 -30.34 16.52
N TYR A 207 8.36 -30.24 15.81
CA TYR A 207 8.18 -31.04 14.60
C TYR A 207 8.83 -30.33 13.40
N ALA A 208 10.08 -30.68 13.12
CA ALA A 208 10.92 -30.06 12.09
C ALA A 208 10.26 -29.93 10.71
N PRO A 209 9.50 -30.94 10.17
CA PRO A 209 8.83 -30.80 8.89
C PRO A 209 7.80 -29.66 8.83
N SER A 210 7.24 -29.23 9.97
CA SER A 210 6.30 -28.13 10.03
C SER A 210 6.94 -26.77 10.25
N LEU A 211 8.25 -26.71 10.47
CA LEU A 211 8.97 -25.47 10.68
C LEU A 211 9.01 -24.64 9.38
N ALA A 212 8.46 -23.44 9.45
CA ALA A 212 8.61 -22.43 8.42
C ALA A 212 9.15 -21.16 9.07
N LYS A 213 10.41 -20.85 8.82
CA LYS A 213 11.09 -19.66 9.36
C LYS A 213 11.87 -18.98 8.26
N GLY A 214 11.50 -17.75 7.93
CA GLY A 214 12.17 -17.01 6.89
C GLY A 214 11.24 -16.04 6.17
N VAL A 215 11.49 -15.84 4.89
CA VAL A 215 10.76 -14.87 4.08
C VAL A 215 9.28 -15.22 4.00
N SER A 216 8.44 -14.24 4.24
CA SER A 216 6.99 -14.33 4.03
C SER A 216 6.56 -13.44 2.85
N PHE A 217 5.54 -13.91 2.15
CA PHE A 217 4.90 -13.18 1.06
C PHE A 217 3.40 -13.10 1.36
N GLY A 218 2.85 -11.93 1.19
CA GLY A 218 1.42 -11.72 1.40
C GLY A 218 0.82 -10.84 0.33
N GLY A 219 -0.46 -11.06 0.05
CA GLY A 219 -1.19 -10.24 -0.90
C GLY A 219 -2.69 -10.52 -0.87
N GLY A 220 -3.47 -9.59 -1.39
CA GLY A 220 -4.90 -9.71 -1.40
C GLY A 220 -5.61 -8.48 -1.94
N VAL A 221 -6.88 -8.39 -1.62
CA VAL A 221 -7.77 -7.29 -1.98
C VAL A 221 -8.15 -6.49 -0.74
N ILE A 222 -8.35 -5.20 -0.91
CA ILE A 222 -8.79 -4.28 0.13
C ILE A 222 -9.86 -3.37 -0.44
N GLY A 223 -10.96 -3.22 0.28
CA GLY A 223 -12.07 -2.36 -0.11
C GLY A 223 -12.57 -1.53 1.05
N SER A 224 -13.01 -0.30 0.76
CA SER A 224 -13.61 0.59 1.75
C SER A 224 -14.84 1.28 1.18
N ILE A 225 -15.89 1.37 1.99
CA ILE A 225 -17.13 2.11 1.68
C ILE A 225 -17.42 3.04 2.86
N LYS A 226 -17.44 4.36 2.59
CA LYS A 226 -17.67 5.40 3.61
C LYS A 226 -16.72 5.30 4.83
N GLY A 227 -15.54 4.71 4.64
CA GLY A 227 -14.55 4.52 5.69
C GLY A 227 -14.51 3.11 6.28
N PHE A 228 -15.61 2.38 6.32
CA PHE A 228 -15.58 0.97 6.72
C PHE A 228 -14.76 0.16 5.73
N THR A 229 -13.75 -0.53 6.21
CA THR A 229 -12.73 -1.19 5.37
C THR A 229 -12.67 -2.67 5.67
N ILE A 230 -12.62 -3.45 4.61
CA ILE A 230 -12.44 -4.91 4.67
C ILE A 230 -11.25 -5.31 3.81
N SER A 231 -10.55 -6.36 4.19
CA SER A 231 -9.54 -7.02 3.39
C SER A 231 -9.73 -8.52 3.36
N ALA A 232 -9.28 -9.14 2.29
CA ALA A 232 -9.17 -10.59 2.17
C ALA A 232 -7.89 -10.91 1.38
N GLY A 233 -7.14 -11.91 1.82
CA GLY A 233 -5.87 -12.22 1.21
C GLY A 233 -5.31 -13.57 1.60
N VAL A 234 -4.08 -13.76 1.18
CA VAL A 234 -3.28 -14.93 1.52
C VAL A 234 -1.90 -14.49 2.01
N ASN A 235 -1.34 -15.26 2.90
CA ASN A 235 0.05 -15.12 3.35
C ASN A 235 0.74 -16.46 3.31
N SER A 236 2.02 -16.47 2.98
CA SER A 236 2.81 -17.69 2.96
C SER A 236 4.19 -17.43 3.57
N ILE A 237 4.59 -18.27 4.52
CA ILE A 237 5.94 -18.25 5.10
C ILE A 237 6.74 -19.37 4.42
N MET A 238 7.86 -19.00 3.75
CA MET A 238 8.77 -19.92 3.05
C MET A 238 8.08 -20.85 2.04
N ALA A 239 6.90 -20.47 1.50
CA ALA A 239 6.06 -21.34 0.68
C ALA A 239 5.65 -22.68 1.34
N LYS A 240 5.86 -22.83 2.64
CA LYS A 240 5.54 -24.04 3.43
C LYS A 240 4.29 -23.88 4.29
N HIS A 241 4.09 -22.69 4.83
CA HIS A 241 2.94 -22.36 5.67
C HIS A 241 2.08 -21.35 4.94
N LEU A 242 0.86 -21.74 4.56
CA LEU A 242 -0.10 -20.93 3.83
C LEU A 242 -1.28 -20.62 4.74
N GLU A 243 -1.69 -19.35 4.72
CA GLU A 243 -2.83 -18.83 5.47
C GLU A 243 -3.77 -18.05 4.58
N ILE A 244 -5.06 -18.11 4.92
CA ILE A 244 -6.09 -17.21 4.40
C ILE A 244 -6.33 -16.15 5.45
N GLU A 245 -6.39 -14.90 5.02
CA GLU A 245 -6.46 -13.73 5.88
C GLU A 245 -7.72 -12.92 5.61
N PHE A 246 -8.28 -12.37 6.68
CA PHE A 246 -9.40 -11.43 6.63
C PHE A 246 -9.12 -10.26 7.55
N GLY A 247 -9.46 -9.06 7.13
CA GLY A 247 -9.30 -7.86 7.93
C GLY A 247 -10.57 -7.01 7.95
N LEU A 248 -10.79 -6.35 9.07
CA LEU A 248 -11.87 -5.39 9.30
C LEU A 248 -11.29 -4.14 9.95
N GLY A 249 -11.73 -2.96 9.51
CA GLY A 249 -11.20 -1.74 10.07
C GLY A 249 -11.79 -0.48 9.44
N TRP A 250 -10.99 0.57 9.45
CA TRP A 250 -11.43 1.90 9.03
C TRP A 250 -10.40 2.62 8.19
N THR A 251 -10.89 3.34 7.18
CA THR A 251 -10.10 4.25 6.36
C THR A 251 -10.47 5.69 6.68
N PHE A 252 -9.47 6.49 6.94
CA PHE A 252 -9.57 7.90 7.22
C PHE A 252 -9.04 8.71 6.04
N SER A 253 -9.80 9.65 5.53
CA SER A 253 -9.24 10.68 4.65
C SER A 253 -8.53 11.72 5.50
N GLY A 254 -7.31 12.09 5.15
CA GLY A 254 -6.65 13.24 5.76
C GLY A 254 -7.58 14.44 5.65
N LEU A 255 -8.02 14.95 6.79
CA LEU A 255 -8.71 16.22 6.85
C LEU A 255 -7.69 17.29 6.45
N ASN A 256 -7.77 17.78 5.22
CA ASN A 256 -7.16 19.05 4.90
C ASN A 256 -7.89 20.10 5.75
N LYS A 257 -7.29 20.48 6.86
CA LYS A 257 -7.72 21.69 7.55
C LYS A 257 -7.55 22.83 6.55
N LYS A 258 -8.67 23.41 6.14
CA LYS A 258 -8.71 24.72 5.49
C LYS A 258 -8.12 25.77 6.41
#